data_238e3de162440df2ee44893338533194
#
_entry.id   238e3de162440df2ee44893338533194
#
_cell.length_a   1.000
_cell.length_b   1.000
_cell.length_c   1.000
_cell.angle_alpha   90.00
_cell.angle_beta   90.00
_cell.angle_gamma   90.00
#
_symmetry.space_group_name_H-M   'P 1'
#
loop_
_entity.id
_entity.type
_entity.pdbx_description
1 polymer ?
#
loop_
_entity_poly.entity_id
_entity_poly.type
_entity_poly.pdbx_seq_one_letter_code
_entity_poly.pdbx_strand_id
1 'polypeptide(L)'
;EVQFDCDWTRTTRNSYFKLCRIARDSLHKKGIELSSTIRLHQLRDDCPPVDRGVLMLYNTGALKSINTKNSILDYLDISPYLKNVSYRMHLDFAYPTFSWGVWFRDNKFKAISRTTDFLDTNYYQQLTDGTYKVLKDHYLESHELLQDDIIRLESPRYDEVLKVKQLAERTLRNN
;
A
#
# COMPACT_ATOMS: atom_id res chain seq x y z
N GLU A 1 20.72 -1.96 10.28
CA GLU A 1 19.32 -2.30 10.55
C GLU A 1 18.89 -3.54 9.77
N VAL A 2 18.03 -4.36 10.37
CA VAL A 2 17.26 -5.42 9.71
C VAL A 2 15.79 -5.07 9.85
N GLN A 3 15.03 -5.13 8.75
CA GLN A 3 13.60 -4.86 8.78
C GLN A 3 12.79 -6.12 8.45
N PHE A 4 11.80 -6.44 9.28
CA PHE A 4 10.82 -7.47 9.00
C PHE A 4 9.59 -6.84 8.29
N ASP A 5 9.35 -7.29 7.07
CA ASP A 5 8.15 -6.95 6.29
C ASP A 5 7.21 -8.17 6.26
N CYS A 6 6.50 -8.39 7.36
CA CYS A 6 5.63 -9.54 7.55
C CYS A 6 4.21 -9.10 7.91
N ASP A 7 3.24 -9.51 7.11
CA ASP A 7 1.82 -9.28 7.40
C ASP A 7 1.32 -10.28 8.45
N TRP A 8 1.50 -9.94 9.72
CA TRP A 8 0.93 -10.75 10.81
C TRP A 8 -0.54 -10.41 11.06
N THR A 9 -1.27 -11.40 11.51
CA THR A 9 -2.70 -11.32 11.85
C THR A 9 -2.90 -11.61 13.33
N ARG A 10 -4.13 -11.44 13.85
CA ARG A 10 -4.44 -11.81 15.24
C ARG A 10 -4.09 -13.26 15.57
N THR A 11 -4.24 -14.18 14.62
CA THR A 11 -3.92 -15.61 14.81
C THR A 11 -2.41 -15.89 14.78
N THR A 12 -1.63 -15.14 14.02
CA THR A 12 -0.17 -15.31 13.90
C THR A 12 0.64 -14.37 14.79
N ARG A 13 0.00 -13.41 15.47
CA ARG A 13 0.65 -12.38 16.28
C ARG A 13 1.66 -12.96 17.30
N ASN A 14 1.23 -13.94 18.07
CA ASN A 14 2.09 -14.51 19.13
C ASN A 14 3.35 -15.14 18.56
N SER A 15 3.24 -15.87 17.45
CA SER A 15 4.39 -16.48 16.77
C SER A 15 5.30 -15.40 16.17
N TYR A 16 4.72 -14.38 15.56
CA TYR A 16 5.47 -13.25 15.02
C TYR A 16 6.22 -12.47 16.14
N PHE A 17 5.56 -12.17 17.25
CA PHE A 17 6.18 -11.47 18.38
C PHE A 17 7.29 -12.30 19.04
N LYS A 18 7.14 -13.64 19.09
CA LYS A 18 8.20 -14.53 19.53
C LYS A 18 9.42 -14.46 18.59
N LEU A 19 9.19 -14.50 17.27
CA LEU A 19 10.23 -14.33 16.27
C LEU A 19 10.95 -12.99 16.42
N CYS A 20 10.21 -11.88 16.56
CA CYS A 20 10.79 -10.56 16.76
C CYS A 20 11.69 -10.50 18.02
N ARG A 21 11.27 -11.07 19.15
CA ARG A 21 12.11 -11.13 20.37
C ARG A 21 13.43 -11.86 20.13
N ILE A 22 13.36 -13.06 19.57
CA ILE A 22 14.55 -13.88 19.27
C ILE A 22 15.49 -13.15 18.30
N ALA A 23 14.94 -12.58 17.25
CA ALA A 23 15.72 -11.83 16.25
C ALA A 23 16.39 -10.60 16.87
N ARG A 24 15.62 -9.76 17.60
CA ARG A 24 16.14 -8.57 18.26
C ARG A 24 17.28 -8.91 19.22
N ASP A 25 17.08 -9.91 20.09
CA ASP A 25 18.13 -10.33 21.05
C ASP A 25 19.42 -10.81 20.36
N SER A 26 19.28 -11.43 19.18
CA SER A 26 20.43 -11.89 18.38
C SER A 26 21.12 -10.75 17.65
N LEU A 27 20.35 -9.79 17.11
CA LEU A 27 20.86 -8.64 16.37
C LEU A 27 21.53 -7.62 17.30
N HIS A 28 20.97 -7.37 18.49
CA HIS A 28 21.53 -6.46 19.49
C HIS A 28 22.93 -6.87 19.94
N LYS A 29 23.24 -8.18 20.01
CA LYS A 29 24.60 -8.68 20.28
C LYS A 29 25.62 -8.23 19.23
N LYS A 30 25.16 -7.81 18.07
CA LYS A 30 25.97 -7.30 16.95
C LYS A 30 25.83 -5.80 16.74
N GLY A 31 25.11 -5.09 17.64
CA GLY A 31 24.83 -3.67 17.49
C GLY A 31 23.88 -3.32 16.34
N ILE A 32 23.03 -4.27 15.92
CA ILE A 32 22.09 -4.10 14.80
C ILE A 32 20.67 -3.93 15.36
N GLU A 33 19.98 -2.88 14.94
CA GLU A 33 18.57 -2.64 15.25
C GLU A 33 17.63 -3.51 14.41
N LEU A 34 16.51 -3.91 15.00
CA LEU A 34 15.40 -4.57 14.33
C LEU A 34 14.24 -3.60 14.16
N SER A 35 13.75 -3.45 12.94
CA SER A 35 12.48 -2.76 12.68
C SER A 35 11.42 -3.70 12.07
N SER A 36 10.18 -3.22 12.03
CA SER A 36 9.06 -3.94 11.41
C SER A 36 8.15 -2.98 10.68
N THR A 37 7.63 -3.41 9.52
CA THR A 37 6.53 -2.71 8.87
C THR A 37 5.26 -2.84 9.69
N ILE A 38 4.49 -1.75 9.75
CA ILE A 38 3.22 -1.63 10.47
C ILE A 38 2.14 -1.26 9.46
N ARG A 39 1.06 -2.03 9.41
CA ARG A 39 -0.12 -1.71 8.62
C ARG A 39 -1.05 -0.79 9.39
N LEU A 40 -1.84 0.03 8.69
CA LEU A 40 -2.77 0.97 9.31
C LEU A 40 -3.70 0.32 10.35
N HIS A 41 -4.26 -0.86 10.05
CA HIS A 41 -5.15 -1.56 10.98
C HIS A 41 -4.45 -2.04 12.25
N GLN A 42 -3.13 -2.26 12.21
CA GLN A 42 -2.32 -2.70 13.34
C GLN A 42 -2.03 -1.57 14.35
N LEU A 43 -2.30 -0.31 14.01
CA LEU A 43 -2.17 0.81 14.94
C LEU A 43 -3.08 0.70 16.18
N ARG A 44 -4.06 -0.18 16.17
CA ARG A 44 -4.96 -0.47 17.30
C ARG A 44 -4.62 -1.78 18.03
N ASP A 45 -3.60 -2.47 17.58
CA ASP A 45 -3.09 -3.70 18.20
C ASP A 45 -1.84 -3.40 19.06
N ASP A 46 -1.36 -4.43 19.77
CA ASP A 46 -0.11 -4.33 20.53
C ASP A 46 1.09 -4.13 19.58
N CYS A 47 2.07 -3.35 20.04
CA CYS A 47 3.30 -3.13 19.28
C CYS A 47 4.15 -4.41 19.23
N PRO A 48 4.68 -4.81 18.06
CA PRO A 48 5.65 -5.88 17.99
C PRO A 48 6.91 -5.51 18.79
N PRO A 49 7.61 -6.49 19.40
CA PRO A 49 8.80 -6.23 20.22
C PRO A 49 10.05 -6.00 19.35
N VAL A 50 10.05 -4.89 18.63
CA VAL A 50 11.14 -4.38 17.79
C VAL A 50 11.59 -3.00 18.27
N ASP A 51 12.67 -2.44 17.73
CA ASP A 51 13.20 -1.15 18.19
C ASP A 51 12.42 0.04 17.62
N ARG A 52 11.93 -0.09 16.38
CA ARG A 52 11.06 0.91 15.72
C ARG A 52 10.15 0.28 14.67
N GLY A 53 9.10 0.99 14.30
CA GLY A 53 8.19 0.59 13.24
C GLY A 53 8.29 1.49 12.02
N VAL A 54 7.88 0.96 10.86
CA VAL A 54 7.68 1.74 9.63
C VAL A 54 6.21 1.62 9.23
N LEU A 55 5.46 2.69 9.45
CA LEU A 55 4.04 2.74 9.11
C LEU A 55 3.87 2.88 7.59
N MET A 56 3.21 1.90 6.99
CA MET A 56 2.94 1.87 5.56
C MET A 56 1.68 2.69 5.26
N LEU A 57 1.84 3.88 4.69
CA LEU A 57 0.76 4.80 4.31
C LEU A 57 0.43 4.66 2.82
N TYR A 58 0.22 3.42 2.37
CA TYR A 58 -0.13 3.06 0.99
C TYR A 58 -0.85 1.71 0.93
N ASN A 59 -1.37 1.34 -0.25
CA ASN A 59 -2.22 0.16 -0.49
C ASN A 59 -3.46 0.18 0.42
N THR A 60 -4.17 1.30 0.43
CA THR A 60 -5.22 1.61 1.39
C THR A 60 -6.61 1.30 0.86
N GLY A 61 -6.78 1.34 -0.45
CA GLY A 61 -8.08 1.16 -1.10
C GLY A 61 -8.37 -0.28 -1.53
N ALA A 62 -9.61 -0.51 -1.93
CA ALA A 62 -10.08 -1.81 -2.43
C ALA A 62 -9.59 -2.05 -3.86
N LEU A 63 -8.35 -2.52 -4.04
CA LEU A 63 -7.71 -2.76 -5.34
C LEU A 63 -8.62 -3.48 -6.36
N LYS A 64 -9.34 -4.51 -5.89
CA LYS A 64 -10.17 -5.37 -6.75
C LYS A 64 -11.54 -4.78 -7.10
N SER A 65 -11.92 -3.65 -6.52
CA SER A 65 -13.17 -2.97 -6.83
C SER A 65 -12.97 -2.02 -8.00
N ILE A 66 -13.79 -2.15 -9.04
CA ILE A 66 -13.75 -1.24 -10.19
C ILE A 66 -14.13 0.19 -9.82
N ASN A 67 -14.91 0.37 -8.74
CA ASN A 67 -15.37 1.68 -8.27
C ASN A 67 -14.34 2.44 -7.42
N THR A 68 -13.22 1.81 -7.05
CA THR A 68 -12.13 2.48 -6.34
C THR A 68 -11.46 3.47 -7.27
N LYS A 69 -11.26 4.71 -6.80
CA LYS A 69 -10.58 5.74 -7.60
C LYS A 69 -9.07 5.55 -7.62
N ASN A 70 -8.50 5.28 -6.45
CA ASN A 70 -7.07 5.05 -6.28
C ASN A 70 -6.85 4.11 -5.09
N SER A 71 -6.35 2.91 -5.35
CA SER A 71 -6.09 1.93 -4.29
C SER A 71 -4.70 2.06 -3.67
N ILE A 72 -3.81 2.86 -4.29
CA ILE A 72 -2.47 3.09 -3.77
C ILE A 72 -2.53 3.99 -2.52
N LEU A 73 -3.17 5.17 -2.63
CA LEU A 73 -3.30 6.10 -1.53
C LEU A 73 -4.52 6.99 -1.73
N ASP A 74 -5.40 7.01 -0.73
CA ASP A 74 -6.51 7.94 -0.61
C ASP A 74 -6.59 8.42 0.85
N TYR A 75 -6.69 9.75 1.04
CA TYR A 75 -6.80 10.34 2.37
C TYR A 75 -8.04 9.85 3.13
N LEU A 76 -9.15 9.64 2.43
CA LEU A 76 -10.40 9.16 3.05
C LEU A 76 -10.28 7.73 3.57
N ASP A 77 -9.48 6.89 2.92
CA ASP A 77 -9.21 5.52 3.36
C ASP A 77 -8.27 5.50 4.59
N ILE A 78 -7.32 6.43 4.68
CA ILE A 78 -6.31 6.49 5.74
C ILE A 78 -6.82 7.19 7.00
N SER A 79 -7.53 8.30 6.84
CA SER A 79 -7.87 9.19 7.95
C SER A 79 -8.63 8.51 9.10
N PRO A 80 -9.53 7.51 8.89
CA PRO A 80 -10.19 6.80 9.97
C PRO A 80 -9.25 5.99 10.88
N TYR A 81 -8.15 5.48 10.32
CA TYR A 81 -7.14 4.72 11.10
C TYR A 81 -6.31 5.62 12.00
N LEU A 82 -6.09 6.87 11.59
CA LEU A 82 -5.30 7.84 12.33
C LEU A 82 -6.14 8.65 13.34
N LYS A 83 -7.47 8.49 13.33
CA LYS A 83 -8.34 9.19 14.27
C LYS A 83 -8.29 8.56 15.66
N ASN A 84 -7.95 9.36 16.69
CA ASN A 84 -7.92 8.94 18.10
C ASN A 84 -7.05 7.68 18.30
N VAL A 85 -5.88 7.63 17.68
CA VAL A 85 -4.92 6.54 17.82
C VAL A 85 -3.69 7.06 18.58
N SER A 86 -3.18 6.21 19.48
CA SER A 86 -1.88 6.39 20.15
C SER A 86 -1.11 5.10 19.97
N TYR A 87 0.13 5.18 19.52
CA TYR A 87 0.98 4.02 19.28
C TYR A 87 2.30 4.19 20.03
N ARG A 88 2.62 3.25 20.92
CA ARG A 88 3.74 3.40 21.89
C ARG A 88 5.13 3.16 21.31
N MET A 89 5.23 3.02 20.00
CA MET A 89 6.49 2.78 19.30
C MET A 89 6.83 4.00 18.45
N HIS A 90 8.12 4.32 18.34
CA HIS A 90 8.57 5.28 17.34
C HIS A 90 8.27 4.75 15.93
N LEU A 91 7.63 5.58 15.12
CA LEU A 91 7.23 5.25 13.75
C LEU A 91 7.91 6.16 12.74
N ASP A 92 8.61 5.54 11.80
CA ASP A 92 8.90 6.14 10.51
C ASP A 92 7.70 5.97 9.58
N PHE A 93 7.57 6.82 8.56
CA PHE A 93 6.44 6.80 7.63
C PHE A 93 6.90 6.47 6.21
N ALA A 94 6.30 5.44 5.60
CA ALA A 94 6.55 5.05 4.23
C ALA A 94 5.39 5.52 3.32
N TYR A 95 5.73 6.27 2.27
CA TYR A 95 4.81 6.78 1.27
C TYR A 95 5.05 6.11 -0.08
N PRO A 96 4.01 5.94 -0.92
CA PRO A 96 4.17 5.30 -2.23
C PRO A 96 4.91 6.22 -3.21
N THR A 97 5.79 5.62 -4.01
CA THR A 97 6.49 6.26 -5.13
C THR A 97 6.28 5.51 -6.44
N PHE A 98 5.38 4.54 -6.45
CA PHE A 98 5.09 3.67 -7.58
C PHE A 98 3.71 3.98 -8.18
N SER A 99 3.52 3.51 -9.41
CA SER A 99 2.26 3.57 -10.15
C SER A 99 1.99 2.20 -10.77
N TRP A 100 0.75 1.90 -11.07
CA TRP A 100 0.36 0.67 -11.76
C TRP A 100 -0.93 0.84 -12.57
N GLY A 101 -1.14 -0.06 -13.53
CA GLY A 101 -2.42 -0.26 -14.19
C GLY A 101 -3.19 -1.41 -13.52
N VAL A 102 -4.41 -1.18 -13.10
CA VAL A 102 -5.29 -2.22 -12.56
C VAL A 102 -6.24 -2.67 -13.65
N TRP A 103 -6.14 -3.91 -14.07
CA TRP A 103 -6.90 -4.45 -15.19
C TRP A 103 -8.16 -5.18 -14.73
N PHE A 104 -9.27 -4.87 -15.44
CA PHE A 104 -10.59 -5.45 -15.23
C PHE A 104 -11.16 -5.99 -16.55
N ARG A 105 -11.85 -7.13 -16.48
CA ARG A 105 -12.69 -7.70 -17.55
C ARG A 105 -14.05 -8.02 -16.95
N ASP A 106 -15.13 -7.56 -17.59
CA ASP A 106 -16.50 -7.73 -17.09
C ASP A 106 -16.66 -7.23 -15.64
N ASN A 107 -16.06 -6.08 -15.33
CA ASN A 107 -15.98 -5.47 -13.98
C ASN A 107 -15.29 -6.35 -12.91
N LYS A 108 -14.60 -7.42 -13.30
CA LYS A 108 -13.86 -8.30 -12.40
C LYS A 108 -12.37 -8.04 -12.51
N PHE A 109 -11.72 -7.84 -11.38
CA PHE A 109 -10.26 -7.72 -11.29
C PHE A 109 -9.57 -8.94 -11.93
N LYS A 110 -8.56 -8.68 -12.74
CA LYS A 110 -7.72 -9.68 -13.39
C LYS A 110 -6.28 -9.65 -12.89
N ALA A 111 -5.60 -8.51 -13.04
CA ALA A 111 -4.20 -8.38 -12.68
C ALA A 111 -3.80 -6.92 -12.43
N ILE A 112 -2.56 -6.74 -12.00
CA ILE A 112 -1.87 -5.46 -11.96
C ILE A 112 -0.80 -5.49 -13.05
N SER A 113 -0.73 -4.43 -13.85
CA SER A 113 0.37 -4.17 -14.79
C SER A 113 1.32 -3.13 -14.23
N ARG A 114 2.60 -3.30 -14.46
CA ARG A 114 3.62 -2.27 -14.15
C ARG A 114 3.72 -1.23 -15.25
N THR A 115 3.18 -1.52 -16.44
CA THR A 115 3.06 -0.54 -17.51
C THR A 115 2.12 0.58 -17.09
N THR A 116 2.53 1.82 -17.31
CA THR A 116 1.78 3.03 -16.98
C THR A 116 1.54 3.91 -18.22
N ASP A 117 2.00 3.47 -19.38
CA ASP A 117 1.81 4.15 -20.66
C ASP A 117 0.67 3.49 -21.45
N PHE A 118 -0.46 4.19 -21.55
CA PHE A 118 -1.66 3.80 -22.29
C PHE A 118 -2.03 4.86 -23.32
N LEU A 119 -1.05 5.59 -23.88
CA LEU A 119 -1.26 6.70 -24.79
C LEU A 119 -1.43 6.27 -26.26
N ASP A 120 -1.11 5.02 -26.61
CA ASP A 120 -1.31 4.52 -27.98
C ASP A 120 -2.80 4.39 -28.29
N THR A 121 -3.34 5.38 -29.04
CA THR A 121 -4.75 5.46 -29.43
C THR A 121 -5.20 4.34 -30.38
N ASN A 122 -4.28 3.53 -30.92
CA ASN A 122 -4.64 2.34 -31.68
C ASN A 122 -5.11 1.19 -30.76
N TYR A 123 -4.70 1.19 -29.50
CA TYR A 123 -4.98 0.14 -28.53
C TYR A 123 -5.83 0.61 -27.37
N TYR A 124 -5.79 1.90 -27.02
CA TYR A 124 -6.45 2.42 -25.84
C TYR A 124 -7.28 3.68 -26.12
N GLN A 125 -8.44 3.75 -25.53
CA GLN A 125 -9.27 4.94 -25.46
C GLN A 125 -9.34 5.42 -24.02
N GLN A 126 -8.94 6.65 -23.78
CA GLN A 126 -9.14 7.25 -22.47
C GLN A 126 -10.63 7.56 -22.26
N LEU A 127 -11.22 7.02 -21.19
CA LEU A 127 -12.63 7.23 -20.82
C LEU A 127 -12.75 8.40 -19.82
N THR A 128 -11.91 8.39 -18.81
CA THR A 128 -11.82 9.43 -17.78
C THR A 128 -10.36 9.62 -17.40
N ASP A 129 -10.04 10.56 -16.51
CA ASP A 129 -8.70 10.70 -15.97
C ASP A 129 -8.26 9.39 -15.29
N GLY A 130 -7.20 8.79 -15.80
CA GLY A 130 -6.64 7.53 -15.32
C GLY A 130 -7.43 6.26 -15.69
N THR A 131 -8.50 6.33 -16.52
CA THR A 131 -9.23 5.12 -16.93
C THR A 131 -9.20 4.97 -18.45
N TYR A 132 -8.81 3.79 -18.90
CA TYR A 132 -8.61 3.44 -20.30
C TYR A 132 -9.41 2.20 -20.68
N LYS A 133 -9.99 2.22 -21.88
CA LYS A 133 -10.65 1.08 -22.51
C LYS A 133 -9.75 0.49 -23.57
N VAL A 134 -9.62 -0.83 -23.59
CA VAL A 134 -8.91 -1.57 -24.62
C VAL A 134 -9.75 -1.63 -25.89
N LEU A 135 -9.17 -1.21 -27.04
CA LEU A 135 -9.86 -1.11 -28.32
C LEU A 135 -9.78 -2.38 -29.18
N LYS A 136 -8.74 -3.19 -28.99
CA LYS A 136 -8.52 -4.44 -29.70
C LYS A 136 -7.65 -5.39 -28.88
N ASP A 137 -7.77 -6.68 -29.16
CA ASP A 137 -6.99 -7.72 -28.51
C ASP A 137 -5.49 -7.54 -28.73
N HIS A 138 -4.73 -7.61 -27.66
CA HIS A 138 -3.26 -7.55 -27.71
C HIS A 138 -2.65 -8.06 -26.40
N TYR A 139 -1.33 -8.22 -26.40
CA TYR A 139 -0.59 -8.57 -25.19
C TYR A 139 -0.03 -7.33 -24.50
N LEU A 140 -0.21 -7.27 -23.18
CA LEU A 140 0.45 -6.32 -22.30
C LEU A 140 1.27 -7.11 -21.27
N GLU A 141 2.59 -6.98 -21.30
CA GLU A 141 3.49 -7.84 -20.53
C GLU A 141 3.21 -9.34 -20.86
N SER A 142 2.83 -10.13 -19.85
CA SER A 142 2.47 -11.54 -20.01
C SER A 142 0.96 -11.81 -20.09
N HIS A 143 0.15 -10.73 -20.13
CA HIS A 143 -1.32 -10.82 -20.08
C HIS A 143 -1.95 -10.52 -21.42
N GLU A 144 -2.91 -11.34 -21.84
CA GLU A 144 -3.75 -11.09 -23.00
C GLU A 144 -4.90 -10.17 -22.61
N LEU A 145 -4.86 -8.94 -23.10
CA LEU A 145 -5.95 -7.99 -23.02
C LEU A 145 -6.91 -8.22 -24.17
N LEU A 146 -8.21 -8.21 -23.90
CA LEU A 146 -9.25 -8.29 -24.91
C LEU A 146 -9.91 -6.94 -25.11
N GLN A 147 -10.54 -6.77 -26.29
CA GLN A 147 -11.38 -5.62 -26.55
C GLN A 147 -12.40 -5.44 -25.43
N ASP A 148 -12.67 -4.17 -25.07
CA ASP A 148 -13.56 -3.74 -24.00
C ASP A 148 -13.03 -3.97 -22.55
N ASP A 149 -11.86 -4.56 -22.36
CA ASP A 149 -11.20 -4.56 -21.05
C ASP A 149 -10.97 -3.12 -20.56
N ILE A 150 -10.99 -2.96 -19.25
CA ILE A 150 -10.79 -1.65 -18.60
C ILE A 150 -9.46 -1.67 -17.82
N ILE A 151 -8.68 -0.64 -17.98
CA ILE A 151 -7.47 -0.40 -17.21
C ILE A 151 -7.64 0.89 -16.42
N ARG A 152 -7.48 0.81 -15.10
CA ARG A 152 -7.41 1.97 -14.22
C ARG A 152 -5.95 2.21 -13.87
N LEU A 153 -5.38 3.30 -14.38
CA LEU A 153 -4.05 3.77 -14.04
C LEU A 153 -4.11 4.48 -12.69
N GLU A 154 -3.32 4.02 -11.75
CA GLU A 154 -3.22 4.60 -10.41
C GLU A 154 -1.81 5.08 -10.15
N SER A 155 -1.71 6.26 -9.55
CA SER A 155 -0.46 6.85 -9.07
C SER A 155 -0.72 7.69 -7.83
N PRO A 156 0.26 7.84 -6.93
CA PRO A 156 0.11 8.72 -5.78
C PRO A 156 0.05 10.17 -6.24
N ARG A 157 -0.96 10.90 -5.78
CA ARG A 157 -1.06 12.35 -6.03
C ARG A 157 -0.32 13.10 -4.93
N TYR A 158 0.51 14.05 -5.30
CA TYR A 158 1.33 14.81 -4.36
C TYR A 158 0.50 15.51 -3.27
N ASP A 159 -0.63 16.11 -3.64
CA ASP A 159 -1.52 16.79 -2.70
C ASP A 159 -2.13 15.81 -1.68
N GLU A 160 -2.50 14.60 -2.09
CA GLU A 160 -3.00 13.55 -1.19
C GLU A 160 -1.90 13.02 -0.26
N VAL A 161 -0.70 12.76 -0.79
CA VAL A 161 0.47 12.36 0.02
C VAL A 161 0.77 13.42 1.09
N LEU A 162 0.72 14.71 0.73
CA LEU A 162 0.98 15.80 1.66
C LEU A 162 -0.08 15.88 2.78
N LYS A 163 -1.37 15.73 2.44
CA LYS A 163 -2.46 15.67 3.43
C LYS A 163 -2.29 14.52 4.41
N VAL A 164 -1.96 13.33 3.89
CA VAL A 164 -1.73 12.12 4.71
C VAL A 164 -0.51 12.31 5.60
N LYS A 165 0.59 12.87 5.08
CA LYS A 165 1.80 13.20 5.85
C LYS A 165 1.48 14.11 7.03
N GLN A 166 0.81 15.23 6.76
CA GLN A 166 0.44 16.20 7.81
C GLN A 166 -0.45 15.57 8.88
N LEU A 167 -1.39 14.73 8.49
CA LEU A 167 -2.26 14.03 9.43
C LEU A 167 -1.46 13.04 10.28
N ALA A 168 -0.63 12.20 9.68
CA ALA A 168 0.17 11.18 10.38
C ALA A 168 1.15 11.82 11.38
N GLU A 169 1.88 12.84 10.94
CA GLU A 169 2.83 13.57 11.81
C GLU A 169 2.13 14.24 12.99
N ARG A 170 1.01 14.91 12.77
CA ARG A 170 0.23 15.55 13.84
C ARG A 170 -0.30 14.52 14.85
N THR A 171 -0.70 13.35 14.38
CA THR A 171 -1.36 12.33 15.23
C THR A 171 -0.37 11.46 15.99
N LEU A 172 0.74 11.06 15.34
CA LEU A 172 1.61 9.99 15.84
C LEU A 172 2.98 10.48 16.35
N ARG A 173 3.43 11.70 15.99
CA ARG A 173 4.68 12.28 16.50
C ARG A 173 4.52 13.09 17.79
N ASN A 174 3.29 13.45 18.14
CA ASN A 174 3.00 14.25 19.33
C ASN A 174 2.51 13.41 20.53
N ASN A 175 2.70 12.08 20.46
CA ASN A 175 2.33 11.15 21.53
C ASN A 175 3.57 10.53 22.20
#